data_65135328a05cd8aead2df85bdae4af7e
#
_entry.id   65135328a05cd8aead2df85bdae4af7e
#
_cell.length_a   1.000
_cell.length_b   1.000
_cell.length_c   1.000
_cell.angle_alpha   90.00
_cell.angle_beta   90.00
_cell.angle_gamma   90.00
#
_symmetry.space_group_name_H-M   'P 1'
#
loop_
_entity.id
_entity.type
_entity.pdbx_description
1 polymer ?
#
loop_
_entity_poly.entity_id
_entity_poly.type
_entity_poly.pdbx_seq_one_letter_code
_entity_poly.pdbx_strand_id
1 'polypeptide(L)'
;MKQRTFLTIIFVAAFLFLAVGISQLAVTDPVESNYALTALEMVRSGDWLSPQIYGTYWYDKPIFLYWLLSLSYSLLGTTDLAARLPAVLFGTASCTLAAWFALRQTGRRTTAILFAAMTVTSLIFWFVSRSVITDQPLYFFSGATLFFAYIGLTEGKKGYMTGAYVMAAGAVLTKGPVGLVLPGLFLLLFTAIQRRPDYLKRLFPPAGIVLFLLLCLIWYGPMYSRHGMDFIDGLLGFNNVVRATVSEHPEYDVWYYYLVLVPISLLPWTGPCLYGLWRRRSHHDEYVFMAIWALGTILFYSLMATKYPTYAYIANWPLLYLGARTMQAWLDEDARYAWLAALIPASVYSLLFAVLVAFADKAPFPVQGLLLLTVFLAIMAILTWLAWWQKAYLALPFFLITTTVITYLIVTFQVLVPFYQYRSAQSLTVLNDAAPVYFFEEYRTSYPYYTGQTAYWTAPADYDENARLRRDAVWAKKHVYPTASEDQVLSSLNQHQNLTLVVPEGKYKDYKASEFFSLTRKVGRIGPY
;
A
#
# COMPACT_ATOMS: atom_id res chain seq x y z
N MET A 1 24.14 25.14 2.91
CA MET A 1 24.02 23.83 2.21
C MET A 1 23.25 24.04 0.90
N LYS A 2 23.73 23.50 -0.23
CA LYS A 2 23.03 23.58 -1.52
C LYS A 2 21.72 22.77 -1.49
N GLN A 3 20.72 23.17 -2.26
CA GLN A 3 19.42 22.47 -2.30
C GLN A 3 19.57 20.99 -2.67
N ARG A 4 20.41 20.66 -3.64
CA ARG A 4 20.67 19.26 -4.06
C ARG A 4 21.17 18.42 -2.88
N THR A 5 22.19 18.90 -2.18
CA THR A 5 22.74 18.21 -0.97
C THR A 5 21.67 17.98 0.09
N PHE A 6 20.81 18.98 0.32
CA PHE A 6 19.70 18.86 1.27
C PHE A 6 18.72 17.74 0.89
N LEU A 7 18.28 17.71 -0.36
CA LEU A 7 17.36 16.68 -0.85
C LEU A 7 18.01 15.29 -0.89
N THR A 8 19.32 15.20 -1.19
CA THR A 8 20.05 13.92 -1.11
C THR A 8 20.09 13.38 0.31
N ILE A 9 20.30 14.24 1.33
CA ILE A 9 20.26 13.81 2.72
C ILE A 9 18.87 13.27 3.10
N ILE A 10 17.81 13.95 2.70
CA ILE A 10 16.43 13.47 2.91
C ILE A 10 16.21 12.11 2.23
N PHE A 11 16.67 11.96 0.99
CA PHE A 11 16.59 10.69 0.26
C PHE A 11 17.30 9.56 0.99
N VAL A 12 18.56 9.76 1.37
CA VAL A 12 19.35 8.73 2.06
C VAL A 12 18.74 8.37 3.42
N ALA A 13 18.32 9.37 4.21
CA ALA A 13 17.71 9.12 5.50
C ALA A 13 16.40 8.34 5.40
N ALA A 14 15.52 8.72 4.46
CA ALA A 14 14.27 8.01 4.21
C ALA A 14 14.52 6.59 3.70
N PHE A 15 15.48 6.40 2.79
CA PHE A 15 15.86 5.08 2.28
C PHE A 15 16.35 4.16 3.39
N LEU A 16 17.30 4.62 4.18
CA LEU A 16 17.86 3.83 5.29
C LEU A 16 16.76 3.42 6.28
N PHE A 17 15.85 4.33 6.62
CA PHE A 17 14.76 4.01 7.53
C PHE A 17 13.75 3.01 6.95
N LEU A 18 13.31 3.21 5.71
CA LEU A 18 12.32 2.34 5.06
C LEU A 18 12.90 0.96 4.71
N ALA A 19 14.19 0.86 4.43
CA ALA A 19 14.85 -0.39 4.07
C ALA A 19 15.15 -1.30 5.26
N VAL A 20 15.07 -0.81 6.50
CA VAL A 20 15.39 -1.63 7.69
C VAL A 20 14.43 -2.81 7.80
N GLY A 21 14.97 -4.02 7.85
CA GLY A 21 14.25 -5.28 8.11
C GLY A 21 13.40 -5.80 6.94
N ILE A 22 13.39 -5.15 5.75
CA ILE A 22 12.55 -5.62 4.63
C ILE A 22 12.94 -7.01 4.10
N SER A 23 14.19 -7.42 4.26
CA SER A 23 14.66 -8.76 3.88
C SER A 23 14.15 -9.87 4.80
N GLN A 24 13.55 -9.52 5.94
CA GLN A 24 12.97 -10.49 6.89
C GLN A 24 11.45 -10.55 6.81
N LEU A 25 10.83 -9.66 6.03
CA LEU A 25 9.39 -9.64 5.82
C LEU A 25 9.03 -10.58 4.66
N ALA A 26 8.55 -11.76 4.97
CA ALA A 26 8.10 -12.71 3.96
C ALA A 26 6.99 -12.12 3.07
N VAL A 27 6.91 -12.55 1.81
CA VAL A 27 5.80 -12.19 0.92
C VAL A 27 4.52 -12.84 1.44
N THR A 28 3.49 -12.02 1.73
CA THR A 28 2.25 -12.46 2.38
C THR A 28 1.14 -12.79 1.39
N ASP A 29 0.26 -13.72 1.79
CA ASP A 29 -0.94 -14.11 1.02
C ASP A 29 -2.16 -13.25 1.38
N PRO A 30 -3.08 -13.05 0.42
CA PRO A 30 -2.98 -13.40 -1.00
C PRO A 30 -2.46 -12.26 -1.88
N VAL A 31 -2.45 -11.00 -1.39
CA VAL A 31 -2.29 -9.82 -2.26
C VAL A 31 -0.85 -9.65 -2.74
N GLU A 32 0.12 -9.67 -1.80
CA GLU A 32 1.53 -9.50 -2.16
C GLU A 32 2.03 -10.67 -3.01
N SER A 33 1.65 -11.90 -2.64
CA SER A 33 2.07 -13.11 -3.34
C SER A 33 1.54 -13.18 -4.77
N ASN A 34 0.33 -12.68 -5.04
CA ASN A 34 -0.19 -12.60 -6.41
C ASN A 34 0.67 -11.68 -7.29
N TYR A 35 1.04 -10.49 -6.79
CA TYR A 35 1.93 -9.60 -7.55
C TYR A 35 3.34 -10.17 -7.70
N ALA A 36 3.87 -10.76 -6.64
CA ALA A 36 5.20 -11.34 -6.62
C ALA A 36 5.31 -12.53 -7.58
N LEU A 37 4.34 -13.45 -7.54
CA LEU A 37 4.31 -14.63 -8.42
C LEU A 37 4.11 -14.22 -9.89
N THR A 38 3.18 -13.31 -10.17
CA THR A 38 2.96 -12.79 -11.54
C THR A 38 4.25 -12.23 -12.14
N ALA A 39 4.98 -11.40 -11.40
CA ALA A 39 6.24 -10.84 -11.87
C ALA A 39 7.32 -11.92 -12.04
N LEU A 40 7.34 -12.93 -11.16
CA LEU A 40 8.28 -14.05 -11.27
C LEU A 40 7.99 -14.91 -12.50
N GLU A 41 6.72 -15.17 -12.81
CA GLU A 41 6.34 -15.88 -14.03
C GLU A 41 6.71 -15.11 -15.30
N MET A 42 6.57 -13.78 -15.29
CA MET A 42 7.05 -12.93 -16.40
C MET A 42 8.57 -13.05 -16.61
N VAL A 43 9.34 -13.12 -15.53
CA VAL A 43 10.81 -13.36 -15.64
C VAL A 43 11.10 -14.75 -16.20
N ARG A 44 10.39 -15.78 -15.71
CA ARG A 44 10.60 -17.18 -16.13
C ARG A 44 10.18 -17.44 -17.57
N SER A 45 9.06 -16.86 -18.00
CA SER A 45 8.56 -17.01 -19.38
C SER A 45 9.31 -16.12 -20.37
N GLY A 46 9.98 -15.06 -19.91
CA GLY A 46 10.55 -14.01 -20.76
C GLY A 46 9.52 -13.08 -21.40
N ASP A 47 8.21 -13.25 -21.12
CA ASP A 47 7.15 -12.37 -21.60
C ASP A 47 6.93 -11.21 -20.62
N TRP A 48 7.60 -10.11 -20.86
CA TRP A 48 7.49 -8.88 -20.06
C TRP A 48 6.31 -7.99 -20.46
N LEU A 49 5.52 -8.43 -21.44
CA LEU A 49 4.35 -7.69 -21.92
C LEU A 49 3.07 -8.15 -21.23
N SER A 50 2.85 -9.47 -21.19
CA SER A 50 1.58 -10.06 -20.76
C SER A 50 1.71 -10.67 -19.36
N PRO A 51 1.17 -10.01 -18.30
CA PRO A 51 1.17 -10.59 -16.96
C PRO A 51 0.44 -11.94 -16.92
N GLN A 52 1.04 -12.92 -16.26
CA GLN A 52 0.51 -14.27 -16.09
C GLN A 52 0.58 -14.69 -14.63
N ILE A 53 -0.35 -15.53 -14.21
CA ILE A 53 -0.32 -16.22 -12.92
C ILE A 53 -0.82 -17.65 -13.11
N TYR A 54 -0.09 -18.63 -12.64
CA TYR A 54 -0.36 -20.08 -12.87
C TYR A 54 -0.49 -20.43 -14.35
N GLY A 55 0.33 -19.80 -15.20
CA GLY A 55 0.30 -20.01 -16.66
C GLY A 55 -0.90 -19.40 -17.38
N THR A 56 -1.78 -18.66 -16.69
CA THR A 56 -2.93 -17.97 -17.28
C THR A 56 -2.74 -16.46 -17.29
N TYR A 57 -3.27 -15.76 -18.32
CA TYR A 57 -3.18 -14.30 -18.39
C TYR A 57 -3.95 -13.65 -17.26
N TRP A 58 -3.30 -12.66 -16.61
CA TRP A 58 -3.79 -12.03 -15.40
C TRP A 58 -3.92 -10.52 -15.55
N TYR A 59 -5.14 -10.03 -15.75
CA TYR A 59 -5.43 -8.62 -16.02
C TYR A 59 -5.88 -7.86 -14.76
N ASP A 60 -5.33 -8.19 -13.57
CA ASP A 60 -5.74 -7.54 -12.31
C ASP A 60 -5.27 -6.07 -12.24
N LYS A 61 -4.03 -5.81 -12.63
CA LYS A 61 -3.45 -4.46 -12.63
C LYS A 61 -2.65 -4.19 -13.90
N PRO A 62 -2.45 -2.90 -14.26
CA PRO A 62 -1.50 -2.52 -15.30
C PRO A 62 -0.06 -2.89 -14.94
N ILE A 63 0.83 -2.76 -15.91
CA ILE A 63 2.13 -3.41 -15.97
C ILE A 63 3.21 -2.86 -15.02
N PHE A 64 3.10 -1.59 -14.57
CA PHE A 64 4.24 -0.87 -14.02
C PHE A 64 4.88 -1.55 -12.81
N LEU A 65 4.06 -2.02 -11.84
CA LEU A 65 4.59 -2.75 -10.69
C LEU A 65 5.26 -4.06 -11.10
N TYR A 66 4.66 -4.79 -12.04
CA TYR A 66 5.24 -6.06 -12.52
C TYR A 66 6.60 -5.85 -13.18
N TRP A 67 6.77 -4.80 -13.99
CA TRP A 67 8.09 -4.43 -14.55
C TRP A 67 9.11 -4.13 -13.47
N LEU A 68 8.73 -3.38 -12.44
CA LEU A 68 9.63 -3.08 -11.33
C LEU A 68 10.06 -4.32 -10.57
N LEU A 69 9.13 -5.23 -10.27
CA LEU A 69 9.40 -6.48 -9.59
C LEU A 69 10.24 -7.41 -10.47
N SER A 70 9.89 -7.57 -11.76
CA SER A 70 10.64 -8.39 -12.70
C SER A 70 12.08 -7.90 -12.87
N LEU A 71 12.29 -6.58 -12.96
CA LEU A 71 13.62 -5.98 -12.99
C LEU A 71 14.39 -6.27 -11.69
N SER A 72 13.72 -6.08 -10.54
CA SER A 72 14.33 -6.33 -9.23
C SER A 72 14.73 -7.82 -9.07
N TYR A 73 13.88 -8.75 -9.49
CA TYR A 73 14.19 -10.19 -9.47
C TYR A 73 15.31 -10.58 -10.42
N SER A 74 15.34 -9.98 -11.61
CA SER A 74 16.41 -10.22 -12.58
C SER A 74 17.78 -9.73 -12.08
N LEU A 75 17.82 -8.68 -11.26
CA LEU A 75 19.06 -8.09 -10.74
C LEU A 75 19.52 -8.70 -9.40
N LEU A 76 18.56 -9.03 -8.51
CA LEU A 76 18.83 -9.39 -7.11
C LEU A 76 18.39 -10.82 -6.77
N GLY A 77 17.85 -11.57 -7.73
CA GLY A 77 17.23 -12.86 -7.50
C GLY A 77 15.85 -12.76 -6.83
N THR A 78 15.17 -13.90 -6.73
CA THR A 78 13.83 -14.01 -6.12
C THR A 78 13.98 -14.04 -4.60
N THR A 79 14.01 -12.87 -3.97
CA THR A 79 14.18 -12.70 -2.52
C THR A 79 13.14 -11.72 -1.97
N ASP A 80 12.87 -11.77 -0.66
CA ASP A 80 11.97 -10.82 0.01
C ASP A 80 12.47 -9.38 -0.13
N LEU A 81 13.79 -9.18 -0.09
CA LEU A 81 14.41 -7.87 -0.36
C LEU A 81 14.07 -7.38 -1.76
N ALA A 82 14.25 -8.21 -2.78
CA ALA A 82 14.00 -7.86 -4.17
C ALA A 82 12.52 -7.54 -4.42
N ALA A 83 11.61 -8.26 -3.77
CA ALA A 83 10.18 -8.02 -3.84
C ALA A 83 9.78 -6.65 -3.27
N ARG A 84 10.42 -6.19 -2.19
CA ARG A 84 10.04 -4.97 -1.47
C ARG A 84 10.80 -3.72 -1.88
N LEU A 85 11.97 -3.88 -2.50
CA LEU A 85 12.84 -2.77 -2.90
C LEU A 85 12.14 -1.72 -3.78
N PRO A 86 11.29 -2.08 -4.77
CA PRO A 86 10.54 -1.10 -5.55
C PRO A 86 9.67 -0.18 -4.68
N ALA A 87 8.94 -0.72 -3.71
CA ALA A 87 8.10 0.08 -2.81
C ALA A 87 8.94 1.03 -1.94
N VAL A 88 10.07 0.57 -1.40
CA VAL A 88 11.02 1.39 -0.64
C VAL A 88 11.56 2.54 -1.46
N LEU A 89 11.95 2.30 -2.72
CA LEU A 89 12.47 3.34 -3.61
C LEU A 89 11.40 4.41 -3.92
N PHE A 90 10.17 4.01 -4.22
CA PHE A 90 9.06 4.94 -4.43
C PHE A 90 8.65 5.67 -3.15
N GLY A 91 8.70 5.01 -2.00
CA GLY A 91 8.53 5.66 -0.69
C GLY A 91 9.58 6.73 -0.43
N THR A 92 10.84 6.40 -0.67
CA THR A 92 11.97 7.33 -0.54
C THR A 92 11.85 8.53 -1.49
N ALA A 93 11.49 8.26 -2.76
CA ALA A 93 11.23 9.30 -3.75
C ALA A 93 10.06 10.21 -3.33
N SER A 94 9.02 9.65 -2.72
CA SER A 94 7.88 10.41 -2.17
C SER A 94 8.30 11.35 -1.05
N CYS A 95 9.13 10.93 -0.11
CA CYS A 95 9.67 11.80 0.94
C CYS A 95 10.50 12.94 0.37
N THR A 96 11.29 12.64 -0.66
CA THR A 96 12.10 13.65 -1.35
C THR A 96 11.23 14.65 -2.11
N LEU A 97 10.18 14.17 -2.77
CA LEU A 97 9.17 14.99 -3.44
C LEU A 97 8.44 15.91 -2.45
N ALA A 98 8.08 15.39 -1.27
CA ALA A 98 7.49 16.18 -0.18
C ALA A 98 8.41 17.34 0.23
N ALA A 99 9.68 17.03 0.54
CA ALA A 99 10.66 18.04 0.90
C ALA A 99 10.88 19.07 -0.20
N TRP A 100 11.00 18.62 -1.45
CA TRP A 100 11.19 19.50 -2.60
C TRP A 100 9.99 20.45 -2.78
N PHE A 101 8.76 19.93 -2.73
CA PHE A 101 7.57 20.75 -2.90
C PHE A 101 7.43 21.78 -1.78
N ALA A 102 7.55 21.36 -0.52
CA ALA A 102 7.46 22.27 0.63
C ALA A 102 8.55 23.34 0.61
N LEU A 103 9.81 22.98 0.29
CA LEU A 103 10.90 23.93 0.16
C LEU A 103 10.63 24.96 -0.95
N ARG A 104 10.09 24.51 -2.08
CA ARG A 104 9.74 25.38 -3.20
C ARG A 104 8.62 26.35 -2.86
N GLN A 105 7.56 25.87 -2.17
CA GLN A 105 6.39 26.72 -1.86
C GLN A 105 6.67 27.69 -0.71
N THR A 106 7.49 27.30 0.25
CA THR A 106 7.66 28.08 1.49
C THR A 106 9.02 28.79 1.60
N GLY A 107 10.02 28.35 0.83
CA GLY A 107 11.43 28.76 1.00
C GLY A 107 12.07 28.25 2.29
N ARG A 108 11.35 27.51 3.15
CA ARG A 108 11.77 27.12 4.49
C ARG A 108 12.18 25.63 4.53
N ARG A 109 13.42 25.39 4.96
CA ARG A 109 13.92 24.01 5.16
C ARG A 109 13.23 23.27 6.29
N THR A 110 12.83 23.99 7.34
CA THR A 110 12.09 23.40 8.48
C THR A 110 10.76 22.80 8.03
N THR A 111 9.97 23.53 7.22
CA THR A 111 8.73 23.01 6.64
C THR A 111 9.00 21.79 5.75
N ALA A 112 10.08 21.82 4.97
CA ALA A 112 10.47 20.71 4.10
C ALA A 112 10.85 19.46 4.91
N ILE A 113 11.61 19.61 5.98
CA ILE A 113 11.96 18.53 6.91
C ILE A 113 10.71 17.98 7.59
N LEU A 114 9.84 18.86 8.10
CA LEU A 114 8.59 18.46 8.74
C LEU A 114 7.72 17.65 7.80
N PHE A 115 7.51 18.12 6.57
CA PHE A 115 6.67 17.40 5.60
C PHE A 115 7.26 16.03 5.24
N ALA A 116 8.56 15.94 4.97
CA ALA A 116 9.22 14.66 4.70
C ALA A 116 9.18 13.71 5.91
N ALA A 117 9.46 14.22 7.12
CA ALA A 117 9.44 13.43 8.35
C ALA A 117 8.03 12.95 8.69
N MET A 118 7.02 13.83 8.59
CA MET A 118 5.62 13.46 8.77
C MET A 118 5.17 12.43 7.72
N THR A 119 5.65 12.54 6.49
CA THR A 119 5.34 11.57 5.43
C THR A 119 5.92 10.20 5.77
N VAL A 120 7.22 10.11 6.05
CA VAL A 120 7.91 8.83 6.28
C VAL A 120 7.47 8.15 7.59
N THR A 121 6.97 8.91 8.56
CA THR A 121 6.52 8.41 9.85
C THR A 121 4.99 8.31 9.98
N SER A 122 4.21 8.66 8.97
CA SER A 122 2.77 8.38 8.98
C SER A 122 2.51 6.88 8.82
N LEU A 123 1.55 6.36 9.60
CA LEU A 123 1.34 4.92 9.79
C LEU A 123 1.16 4.16 8.47
N ILE A 124 0.22 4.60 7.63
CA ILE A 124 -0.04 3.87 6.38
C ILE A 124 1.10 4.02 5.37
N PHE A 125 1.77 5.18 5.34
CA PHE A 125 2.90 5.38 4.44
C PHE A 125 4.05 4.44 4.77
N TRP A 126 4.43 4.35 6.05
CA TRP A 126 5.47 3.45 6.50
C TRP A 126 5.15 1.99 6.16
N PHE A 127 3.89 1.57 6.37
CA PHE A 127 3.45 0.21 6.06
C PHE A 127 3.47 -0.06 4.53
N VAL A 128 2.84 0.80 3.74
CA VAL A 128 2.69 0.63 2.28
C VAL A 128 4.04 0.75 1.56
N SER A 129 4.95 1.60 2.04
CA SER A 129 6.31 1.73 1.47
C SER A 129 7.17 0.47 1.62
N ARG A 130 6.69 -0.56 2.31
CA ARG A 130 7.36 -1.84 2.55
C ARG A 130 6.55 -3.02 2.02
N SER A 131 5.41 -2.77 1.40
CA SER A 131 4.48 -3.78 0.89
C SER A 131 4.65 -3.97 -0.61
N VAL A 132 4.44 -5.21 -1.07
CA VAL A 132 4.52 -5.58 -2.50
C VAL A 132 3.16 -5.31 -3.16
N ILE A 133 2.80 -4.02 -3.29
CA ILE A 133 1.52 -3.58 -3.85
C ILE A 133 1.68 -2.33 -4.72
N THR A 134 0.69 -2.07 -5.57
CA THR A 134 0.70 -0.93 -6.51
C THR A 134 0.57 0.43 -5.85
N ASP A 135 0.18 0.49 -4.57
CA ASP A 135 -0.25 1.72 -3.92
C ASP A 135 0.89 2.70 -3.67
N GLN A 136 2.12 2.21 -3.41
CA GLN A 136 3.26 3.11 -3.20
C GLN A 136 3.73 3.80 -4.48
N PRO A 137 3.93 3.12 -5.62
CA PRO A 137 4.16 3.80 -6.90
C PRO A 137 3.02 4.76 -7.28
N LEU A 138 1.76 4.36 -7.08
CA LEU A 138 0.61 5.23 -7.34
C LEU A 138 0.64 6.50 -6.48
N TYR A 139 0.98 6.37 -5.19
CA TYR A 139 1.10 7.50 -4.27
C TYR A 139 2.12 8.52 -4.79
N PHE A 140 3.31 8.04 -5.17
CA PHE A 140 4.35 8.90 -5.76
C PHE A 140 3.87 9.59 -7.03
N PHE A 141 3.37 8.85 -8.00
CA PHE A 141 2.94 9.41 -9.28
C PHE A 141 1.78 10.38 -9.14
N SER A 142 0.79 10.06 -8.32
CA SER A 142 -0.34 10.96 -8.05
C SER A 142 0.10 12.25 -7.38
N GLY A 143 1.00 12.15 -6.40
CA GLY A 143 1.59 13.31 -5.73
C GLY A 143 2.38 14.19 -6.69
N ALA A 144 3.26 13.57 -7.50
CA ALA A 144 4.04 14.29 -8.49
C ALA A 144 3.16 14.94 -9.56
N THR A 145 2.12 14.24 -10.03
CA THR A 145 1.13 14.79 -10.98
C THR A 145 0.51 16.06 -10.44
N LEU A 146 -0.02 16.02 -9.22
CA LEU A 146 -0.78 17.12 -8.65
C LEU A 146 0.13 18.29 -8.22
N PHE A 147 1.32 18.02 -7.68
CA PHE A 147 2.27 19.08 -7.35
C PHE A 147 2.80 19.78 -8.59
N PHE A 148 3.14 19.02 -9.64
CA PHE A 148 3.59 19.61 -10.89
C PHE A 148 2.47 20.38 -11.59
N ALA A 149 1.26 19.83 -11.63
CA ALA A 149 0.10 20.52 -12.18
C ALA A 149 -0.22 21.82 -11.43
N TYR A 150 -0.18 21.82 -10.10
CA TYR A 150 -0.36 23.03 -9.30
C TYR A 150 0.63 24.13 -9.67
N ILE A 151 1.93 23.81 -9.75
CA ILE A 151 2.97 24.74 -10.18
C ILE A 151 2.75 25.20 -11.63
N GLY A 152 2.42 24.26 -12.51
CA GLY A 152 2.13 24.56 -13.93
C GLY A 152 0.96 25.51 -14.10
N LEU A 153 -0.10 25.37 -13.31
CA LEU A 153 -1.27 26.24 -13.32
C LEU A 153 -0.97 27.61 -12.71
N THR A 154 -0.45 27.66 -11.49
CA THR A 154 -0.30 28.90 -10.73
C THR A 154 0.84 29.77 -11.26
N GLU A 155 1.97 29.19 -11.65
CA GLU A 155 3.12 29.89 -12.17
C GLU A 155 3.14 30.00 -13.71
N GLY A 156 2.23 29.34 -14.41
CA GLY A 156 2.18 29.34 -15.89
C GLY A 156 3.33 28.59 -16.55
N LYS A 157 4.02 27.72 -15.81
CA LYS A 157 5.20 27.00 -16.31
C LYS A 157 4.80 25.73 -17.08
N LYS A 158 4.78 25.82 -18.42
CA LYS A 158 4.38 24.71 -19.31
C LYS A 158 5.16 23.41 -19.07
N GLY A 159 6.46 23.48 -18.74
CA GLY A 159 7.27 22.29 -18.45
C GLY A 159 6.80 21.49 -17.24
N TYR A 160 6.32 22.16 -16.18
CA TYR A 160 5.72 21.45 -15.05
C TYR A 160 4.39 20.79 -15.41
N MET A 161 3.56 21.45 -16.20
CA MET A 161 2.31 20.84 -16.66
C MET A 161 2.58 19.64 -17.57
N THR A 162 3.56 19.71 -18.47
CA THR A 162 4.01 18.57 -19.29
C THR A 162 4.52 17.43 -18.38
N GLY A 163 5.32 17.76 -17.36
CA GLY A 163 5.79 16.80 -16.36
C GLY A 163 4.63 16.14 -15.58
N ALA A 164 3.56 16.90 -15.29
CA ALA A 164 2.35 16.34 -14.65
C ALA A 164 1.71 15.24 -15.51
N TYR A 165 1.62 15.43 -16.82
CA TYR A 165 1.10 14.41 -17.74
C TYR A 165 2.01 13.17 -17.81
N VAL A 166 3.33 13.34 -17.78
CA VAL A 166 4.27 12.20 -17.70
C VAL A 166 4.07 11.41 -16.41
N MET A 167 3.91 12.10 -15.27
CA MET A 167 3.62 11.43 -13.99
C MET A 167 2.24 10.76 -14.00
N ALA A 168 1.23 11.39 -14.60
CA ALA A 168 -0.09 10.80 -14.76
C ALA A 168 -0.06 9.51 -15.61
N ALA A 169 0.79 9.45 -16.65
CA ALA A 169 0.99 8.21 -17.40
C ALA A 169 1.57 7.10 -16.51
N GLY A 170 2.55 7.42 -15.65
CA GLY A 170 3.06 6.48 -14.65
C GLY A 170 1.98 6.00 -13.68
N ALA A 171 1.08 6.88 -13.23
CA ALA A 171 -0.07 6.51 -12.39
C ALA A 171 -1.06 5.59 -13.13
N VAL A 172 -1.35 5.87 -14.41
CA VAL A 172 -2.23 5.04 -15.26
C VAL A 172 -1.61 3.66 -15.51
N LEU A 173 -0.32 3.59 -15.80
CA LEU A 173 0.41 2.32 -15.95
C LEU A 173 0.54 1.54 -14.64
N THR A 174 0.28 2.18 -13.48
CA THR A 174 0.32 1.53 -12.16
C THR A 174 -1.05 1.01 -11.74
N LYS A 175 -2.13 1.78 -11.89
CA LYS A 175 -3.45 1.41 -11.34
C LYS A 175 -4.62 1.70 -12.29
N GLY A 176 -4.36 2.03 -13.55
CA GLY A 176 -5.36 2.26 -14.58
C GLY A 176 -5.92 3.68 -14.58
N PRO A 177 -7.11 3.89 -15.18
CA PRO A 177 -7.67 5.21 -15.47
C PRO A 177 -7.76 6.16 -14.29
N VAL A 178 -7.92 5.65 -13.06
CA VAL A 178 -7.97 6.45 -11.83
C VAL A 178 -6.76 7.36 -11.66
N GLY A 179 -5.60 6.95 -12.20
CA GLY A 179 -4.35 7.73 -12.19
C GLY A 179 -4.41 9.05 -12.96
N LEU A 180 -5.35 9.19 -13.90
CA LEU A 180 -5.61 10.44 -14.63
C LEU A 180 -6.93 11.09 -14.21
N VAL A 181 -8.00 10.29 -14.07
CA VAL A 181 -9.36 10.80 -13.83
C VAL A 181 -9.43 11.56 -12.51
N LEU A 182 -8.86 11.00 -11.46
CA LEU A 182 -8.95 11.61 -10.13
C LEU A 182 -8.14 12.93 -10.04
N PRO A 183 -6.85 12.99 -10.43
CA PRO A 183 -6.15 14.27 -10.53
C PRO A 183 -6.82 15.27 -11.48
N GLY A 184 -7.31 14.82 -12.62
CA GLY A 184 -8.01 15.66 -13.58
C GLY A 184 -9.26 16.31 -12.97
N LEU A 185 -10.06 15.55 -12.24
CA LEU A 185 -11.24 16.05 -11.53
C LEU A 185 -10.87 17.15 -10.53
N PHE A 186 -9.80 16.95 -9.73
CA PHE A 186 -9.36 17.94 -8.75
C PHE A 186 -8.88 19.24 -9.41
N LEU A 187 -8.13 19.12 -10.51
CA LEU A 187 -7.62 20.28 -11.25
C LEU A 187 -8.76 21.07 -11.92
N LEU A 188 -9.75 20.39 -12.48
CA LEU A 188 -10.95 21.04 -13.05
C LEU A 188 -11.75 21.74 -11.96
N LEU A 189 -11.97 21.08 -10.82
CA LEU A 189 -12.70 21.66 -9.70
C LEU A 189 -11.95 22.87 -9.11
N PHE A 190 -10.62 22.78 -8.97
CA PHE A 190 -9.79 23.90 -8.54
C PHE A 190 -9.90 25.09 -9.50
N THR A 191 -9.80 24.86 -10.81
CA THR A 191 -9.95 25.89 -11.85
C THR A 191 -11.32 26.57 -11.78
N ALA A 192 -12.39 25.79 -11.59
CA ALA A 192 -13.76 26.28 -11.47
C ALA A 192 -13.96 27.14 -10.20
N ILE A 193 -13.49 26.66 -9.05
CA ILE A 193 -13.60 27.39 -7.77
C ILE A 193 -12.82 28.71 -7.81
N GLN A 194 -11.63 28.71 -8.38
CA GLN A 194 -10.80 29.91 -8.52
C GLN A 194 -11.30 30.87 -9.60
N ARG A 195 -12.28 30.46 -10.40
CA ARG A 195 -12.84 31.27 -11.50
C ARG A 195 -11.74 31.82 -12.44
N ARG A 196 -10.73 30.99 -12.73
CA ARG A 196 -9.56 31.34 -13.52
C ARG A 196 -9.62 30.65 -14.89
N PRO A 197 -10.23 31.27 -15.92
CA PRO A 197 -10.34 30.66 -17.25
C PRO A 197 -8.98 30.45 -17.93
N ASP A 198 -7.96 31.21 -17.55
CA ASP A 198 -6.58 31.02 -18.00
C ASP A 198 -5.99 29.68 -17.51
N TYR A 199 -6.41 29.19 -16.34
CA TYR A 199 -6.02 27.87 -15.86
C TYR A 199 -6.55 26.74 -16.76
N LEU A 200 -7.77 26.86 -17.26
CA LEU A 200 -8.33 25.87 -18.19
C LEU A 200 -7.47 25.71 -19.47
N LYS A 201 -6.96 26.83 -20.02
CA LYS A 201 -6.04 26.79 -21.17
C LYS A 201 -4.70 26.14 -20.82
N ARG A 202 -4.20 26.34 -19.58
CA ARG A 202 -2.94 25.75 -19.12
C ARG A 202 -3.04 24.27 -18.81
N LEU A 203 -4.26 23.76 -18.52
CA LEU A 203 -4.50 22.34 -18.22
C LEU A 203 -4.18 21.41 -19.40
N PHE A 204 -4.34 21.87 -20.65
CA PHE A 204 -4.24 21.04 -21.83
C PHE A 204 -3.04 21.39 -22.73
N PRO A 205 -1.78 21.25 -22.28
CA PRO A 205 -0.63 21.46 -23.12
C PRO A 205 -0.52 20.32 -24.15
N PRO A 206 -0.47 20.60 -25.48
CA PRO A 206 -0.41 19.55 -26.50
C PRO A 206 0.76 18.57 -26.31
N ALA A 207 1.93 19.08 -25.98
CA ALA A 207 3.11 18.24 -25.72
C ALA A 207 2.91 17.27 -24.54
N GLY A 208 2.24 17.72 -23.47
CA GLY A 208 1.94 16.87 -22.31
C GLY A 208 0.97 15.75 -22.67
N ILE A 209 -0.10 16.09 -23.42
CA ILE A 209 -1.11 15.12 -23.87
C ILE A 209 -0.48 14.07 -24.78
N VAL A 210 0.32 14.50 -25.76
CA VAL A 210 1.01 13.58 -26.67
C VAL A 210 1.94 12.63 -25.91
N LEU A 211 2.76 13.16 -24.99
CA LEU A 211 3.67 12.33 -24.18
C LEU A 211 2.88 11.35 -23.29
N PHE A 212 1.79 11.78 -22.67
CA PHE A 212 0.91 10.90 -21.89
C PHE A 212 0.39 9.74 -22.73
N LEU A 213 -0.17 10.05 -23.91
CA LEU A 213 -0.71 9.02 -24.80
C LEU A 213 0.37 8.06 -25.28
N LEU A 214 1.53 8.57 -25.71
CA LEU A 214 2.65 7.73 -26.14
C LEU A 214 3.12 6.80 -25.02
N LEU A 215 3.29 7.29 -23.79
CA LEU A 215 3.72 6.48 -22.66
C LEU A 215 2.68 5.41 -22.29
N CYS A 216 1.40 5.74 -22.31
CA CYS A 216 0.35 4.74 -22.07
C CYS A 216 0.30 3.69 -23.19
N LEU A 217 0.43 4.11 -24.45
CA LEU A 217 0.38 3.23 -25.63
C LEU A 217 1.52 2.22 -25.67
N ILE A 218 2.68 2.47 -25.03
CA ILE A 218 3.78 1.51 -24.92
C ILE A 218 3.30 0.15 -24.42
N TRP A 219 2.33 0.13 -23.52
CA TRP A 219 1.81 -1.13 -22.98
C TRP A 219 0.38 -1.43 -23.42
N TYR A 220 -0.54 -0.46 -23.30
CA TYR A 220 -1.95 -0.70 -23.65
C TYR A 220 -2.16 -1.07 -25.11
N GLY A 221 -1.35 -0.49 -26.01
CA GLY A 221 -1.42 -0.79 -27.46
C GLY A 221 -1.08 -2.24 -27.78
N PRO A 222 0.14 -2.73 -27.45
CA PRO A 222 0.52 -4.12 -27.66
C PRO A 222 -0.37 -5.12 -26.93
N MET A 223 -0.82 -4.81 -25.70
CA MET A 223 -1.76 -5.67 -24.97
C MET A 223 -3.09 -5.84 -25.68
N TYR A 224 -3.68 -4.73 -26.16
CA TYR A 224 -4.90 -4.79 -26.93
C TYR A 224 -4.71 -5.54 -28.27
N SER A 225 -3.60 -5.31 -28.94
CA SER A 225 -3.28 -5.98 -30.19
C SER A 225 -3.13 -7.51 -30.03
N ARG A 226 -2.62 -7.96 -28.87
CA ARG A 226 -2.35 -9.37 -28.59
C ARG A 226 -3.54 -10.12 -27.98
N HIS A 227 -4.29 -9.46 -27.10
CA HIS A 227 -5.33 -10.07 -26.28
C HIS A 227 -6.74 -9.55 -26.56
N GLY A 228 -6.90 -8.52 -27.39
CA GLY A 228 -8.19 -8.00 -27.82
C GLY A 228 -9.09 -7.55 -26.67
N MET A 229 -10.37 -7.94 -26.78
CA MET A 229 -11.40 -7.54 -25.79
C MET A 229 -11.24 -8.23 -24.43
N ASP A 230 -10.67 -9.42 -24.36
CA ASP A 230 -10.44 -10.11 -23.07
C ASP A 230 -9.60 -9.27 -22.12
N PHE A 231 -8.59 -8.59 -22.67
CA PHE A 231 -7.78 -7.63 -21.91
C PHE A 231 -8.59 -6.42 -21.43
N ILE A 232 -9.42 -5.85 -22.31
CA ILE A 232 -10.26 -4.69 -21.96
C ILE A 232 -11.29 -5.07 -20.90
N ASP A 233 -12.00 -6.19 -21.09
CA ASP A 233 -13.02 -6.66 -20.15
C ASP A 233 -12.41 -7.05 -18.80
N GLY A 234 -11.27 -7.69 -18.80
CA GLY A 234 -10.57 -8.07 -17.57
C GLY A 234 -10.03 -6.84 -16.80
N LEU A 235 -9.29 -5.97 -17.48
CA LEU A 235 -8.63 -4.84 -16.81
C LEU A 235 -9.59 -3.68 -16.54
N LEU A 236 -10.32 -3.20 -17.56
CA LEU A 236 -11.18 -2.02 -17.43
C LEU A 236 -12.58 -2.40 -16.96
N GLY A 237 -13.19 -3.43 -17.53
CA GLY A 237 -14.51 -3.89 -17.15
C GLY A 237 -14.54 -4.40 -15.72
N PHE A 238 -13.88 -5.51 -15.45
CA PHE A 238 -13.93 -6.18 -14.16
C PHE A 238 -13.18 -5.40 -13.07
N ASN A 239 -11.91 -5.07 -13.28
CA ASN A 239 -11.07 -4.48 -12.25
C ASN A 239 -11.26 -2.98 -12.02
N ASN A 240 -12.02 -2.27 -12.84
CA ASN A 240 -12.37 -0.87 -12.64
C ASN A 240 -13.87 -0.66 -12.47
N VAL A 241 -14.70 -0.99 -13.48
CA VAL A 241 -16.13 -0.68 -13.45
C VAL A 241 -16.87 -1.56 -12.42
N VAL A 242 -16.71 -2.89 -12.49
CA VAL A 242 -17.37 -3.79 -11.54
C VAL A 242 -16.94 -3.49 -10.11
N ARG A 243 -15.64 -3.29 -9.87
CA ARG A 243 -15.11 -2.94 -8.54
C ARG A 243 -15.63 -1.61 -8.00
N ALA A 244 -15.99 -0.67 -8.86
CA ALA A 244 -16.58 0.60 -8.47
C ALA A 244 -18.06 0.49 -8.10
N THR A 245 -18.78 -0.48 -8.67
CA THR A 245 -20.25 -0.59 -8.59
C THR A 245 -20.74 -1.77 -7.75
N VAL A 246 -19.92 -2.81 -7.58
CA VAL A 246 -20.25 -4.02 -6.81
C VAL A 246 -19.21 -4.21 -5.72
N SER A 247 -19.63 -4.29 -4.46
CA SER A 247 -18.71 -4.45 -3.34
C SER A 247 -18.09 -5.86 -3.34
N GLU A 248 -16.76 -5.91 -3.24
CA GLU A 248 -16.01 -7.15 -3.01
C GLU A 248 -16.07 -7.58 -1.54
N HIS A 249 -16.21 -6.59 -0.65
CA HIS A 249 -16.26 -6.76 0.80
C HIS A 249 -17.46 -5.98 1.37
N PRO A 250 -18.69 -6.52 1.29
CA PRO A 250 -19.90 -5.81 1.72
C PRO A 250 -19.85 -5.32 3.17
N GLU A 251 -19.13 -6.03 4.04
CA GLU A 251 -18.92 -5.68 5.45
C GLU A 251 -18.16 -4.34 5.63
N TYR A 252 -17.38 -3.91 4.65
CA TYR A 252 -16.67 -2.63 4.67
C TYR A 252 -17.37 -1.55 3.86
N ASP A 253 -18.46 -1.86 3.16
CA ASP A 253 -19.18 -0.88 2.33
C ASP A 253 -20.08 0.02 3.19
N VAL A 254 -19.44 0.82 4.05
CA VAL A 254 -20.07 1.84 4.90
C VAL A 254 -19.57 3.24 4.51
N TRP A 255 -20.46 4.24 4.52
CA TRP A 255 -20.15 5.60 4.06
C TRP A 255 -19.06 6.30 4.87
N TYR A 256 -18.93 5.96 6.17
CA TYR A 256 -17.95 6.57 7.07
C TYR A 256 -16.58 5.87 7.07
N TYR A 257 -16.37 4.82 6.28
CA TYR A 257 -15.15 4.01 6.27
C TYR A 257 -13.87 4.86 6.21
N TYR A 258 -13.78 5.78 5.24
CA TYR A 258 -12.60 6.63 5.10
C TYR A 258 -12.58 7.82 6.05
N LEU A 259 -13.70 8.22 6.63
CA LEU A 259 -13.72 9.24 7.70
C LEU A 259 -13.03 8.72 8.97
N VAL A 260 -13.06 7.42 9.23
CA VAL A 260 -12.35 6.78 10.33
C VAL A 260 -10.91 6.43 9.92
N LEU A 261 -10.74 5.85 8.73
CA LEU A 261 -9.47 5.28 8.33
C LEU A 261 -8.41 6.34 7.98
N VAL A 262 -8.79 7.45 7.34
CA VAL A 262 -7.83 8.51 6.99
C VAL A 262 -7.19 9.14 8.23
N PRO A 263 -7.93 9.53 9.29
CA PRO A 263 -7.30 9.96 10.54
C PRO A 263 -6.33 8.94 11.15
N ILE A 264 -6.68 7.65 11.14
CA ILE A 264 -5.81 6.58 11.62
C ILE A 264 -4.55 6.47 10.75
N SER A 265 -4.69 6.58 9.44
CA SER A 265 -3.59 6.48 8.48
C SER A 265 -2.52 7.57 8.66
N LEU A 266 -2.91 8.72 9.18
CA LEU A 266 -2.05 9.87 9.44
C LEU A 266 -1.28 9.80 10.77
N LEU A 267 -1.61 8.85 11.67
CA LEU A 267 -0.93 8.75 12.96
C LEU A 267 0.60 8.72 12.78
N PRO A 268 1.34 9.45 13.64
CA PRO A 268 0.90 10.24 14.81
C PRO A 268 0.48 11.68 14.48
N TRP A 269 0.39 12.07 13.21
CA TRP A 269 0.23 13.46 12.74
C TRP A 269 -1.23 13.89 12.55
N THR A 270 -2.19 13.08 12.93
CA THR A 270 -3.63 13.33 12.72
C THR A 270 -4.06 14.70 13.23
N GLY A 271 -3.63 15.07 14.44
CA GLY A 271 -3.99 16.37 15.06
C GLY A 271 -3.59 17.57 14.20
N PRO A 272 -2.29 17.77 13.90
CA PRO A 272 -1.83 18.87 13.05
C PRO A 272 -2.45 18.87 11.65
N CYS A 273 -2.67 17.68 11.07
CA CYS A 273 -3.23 17.55 9.73
C CYS A 273 -4.70 18.00 9.68
N LEU A 274 -5.53 17.51 10.59
CA LEU A 274 -6.95 17.88 10.67
C LEU A 274 -7.13 19.34 11.11
N TYR A 275 -6.32 19.81 12.05
CA TYR A 275 -6.32 21.22 12.44
C TYR A 275 -5.93 22.13 11.26
N GLY A 276 -4.92 21.75 10.47
CA GLY A 276 -4.51 22.46 9.27
C GLY A 276 -5.60 22.52 8.21
N LEU A 277 -6.36 21.45 8.04
CA LEU A 277 -7.51 21.41 7.15
C LEU A 277 -8.68 22.27 7.67
N TRP A 278 -8.95 22.23 9.00
CA TRP A 278 -10.07 22.95 9.62
C TRP A 278 -9.81 24.46 9.73
N ARG A 279 -8.60 24.87 10.11
CA ARG A 279 -8.25 26.29 10.32
C ARG A 279 -8.02 27.01 9.00
N ARG A 280 -9.10 27.31 8.31
CA ARG A 280 -9.19 28.05 7.05
C ARG A 280 -8.58 29.45 7.20
N ARG A 281 -7.26 29.59 7.02
CA ARG A 281 -6.56 30.87 7.27
C ARG A 281 -6.47 31.80 6.10
N SER A 282 -6.84 31.40 4.89
CA SER A 282 -6.90 32.35 3.76
C SER A 282 -7.49 31.72 2.51
N HIS A 283 -7.98 32.56 1.60
CA HIS A 283 -8.32 32.22 0.22
C HIS A 283 -7.06 31.98 -0.66
N HIS A 284 -5.93 31.54 -0.08
CA HIS A 284 -4.75 31.22 -0.86
C HIS A 284 -5.00 29.98 -1.71
N ASP A 285 -4.65 30.08 -2.99
CA ASP A 285 -4.77 29.02 -4.00
C ASP A 285 -4.27 27.69 -3.49
N GLU A 286 -3.14 27.71 -2.77
CA GLU A 286 -2.51 26.52 -2.18
C GLU A 286 -3.43 25.77 -1.21
N TYR A 287 -4.06 26.49 -0.28
CA TYR A 287 -4.96 25.86 0.70
C TYR A 287 -6.19 25.26 0.01
N VAL A 288 -6.81 26.02 -0.89
CA VAL A 288 -8.00 25.57 -1.63
C VAL A 288 -7.67 24.30 -2.44
N PHE A 289 -6.50 24.30 -3.09
CA PHE A 289 -6.05 23.13 -3.85
C PHE A 289 -5.86 21.89 -2.96
N MET A 290 -5.17 22.05 -1.82
CA MET A 290 -4.94 20.95 -0.88
C MET A 290 -6.26 20.44 -0.28
N ALA A 291 -7.20 21.32 0.04
CA ALA A 291 -8.51 20.94 0.55
C ALA A 291 -9.35 20.17 -0.48
N ILE A 292 -9.36 20.63 -1.75
CA ILE A 292 -10.03 19.92 -2.85
C ILE A 292 -9.43 18.52 -3.01
N TRP A 293 -8.12 18.40 -3.01
CA TRP A 293 -7.43 17.12 -3.15
C TRP A 293 -7.77 16.18 -1.98
N ALA A 294 -7.64 16.63 -0.73
CA ALA A 294 -7.93 15.82 0.45
C ALA A 294 -9.39 15.35 0.49
N LEU A 295 -10.31 16.30 0.47
CA LEU A 295 -11.75 16.03 0.60
C LEU A 295 -12.30 15.33 -0.63
N GLY A 296 -11.84 15.71 -1.82
CA GLY A 296 -12.22 15.08 -3.08
C GLY A 296 -11.80 13.60 -3.13
N THR A 297 -10.60 13.26 -2.65
CA THR A 297 -10.14 11.87 -2.57
C THR A 297 -11.02 11.06 -1.60
N ILE A 298 -11.26 11.60 -0.40
CA ILE A 298 -12.10 10.93 0.61
C ILE A 298 -13.51 10.71 0.06
N LEU A 299 -14.12 11.74 -0.51
CA LEU A 299 -15.46 11.67 -1.07
C LEU A 299 -15.53 10.65 -2.22
N PHE A 300 -14.60 10.73 -3.16
CA PHE A 300 -14.57 9.82 -4.32
C PHE A 300 -14.55 8.35 -3.91
N TYR A 301 -13.62 7.98 -3.02
CA TYR A 301 -13.54 6.59 -2.58
C TYR A 301 -14.65 6.18 -1.60
N SER A 302 -15.25 7.11 -0.87
CA SER A 302 -16.45 6.82 -0.06
C SER A 302 -17.68 6.46 -0.89
N LEU A 303 -17.75 6.95 -2.14
CA LEU A 303 -18.82 6.64 -3.09
C LEU A 303 -18.59 5.30 -3.84
N MET A 304 -17.37 4.74 -3.81
CA MET A 304 -17.08 3.44 -4.43
C MET A 304 -17.65 2.29 -3.59
N ALA A 305 -18.21 1.27 -4.25
CA ALA A 305 -18.76 0.09 -3.58
C ALA A 305 -17.64 -0.73 -2.91
N THR A 306 -16.58 -1.07 -3.64
CA THR A 306 -15.43 -1.79 -3.04
C THR A 306 -14.50 -0.82 -2.32
N LYS A 307 -14.26 -1.09 -1.04
CA LYS A 307 -13.39 -0.29 -0.18
C LYS A 307 -12.19 -1.09 0.31
N TYR A 308 -10.99 -0.53 0.10
CA TYR A 308 -9.74 -1.05 0.65
C TYR A 308 -9.04 0.01 1.49
N PRO A 309 -8.30 -0.37 2.54
CA PRO A 309 -7.63 0.59 3.43
C PRO A 309 -6.72 1.59 2.71
N THR A 310 -6.11 1.18 1.60
CA THR A 310 -5.14 1.98 0.86
C THR A 310 -5.76 2.87 -0.21
N TYR A 311 -7.06 2.78 -0.51
CA TYR A 311 -7.64 3.55 -1.62
C TYR A 311 -7.61 5.06 -1.37
N ALA A 312 -7.99 5.52 -0.19
CA ALA A 312 -7.95 6.94 0.16
C ALA A 312 -6.53 7.42 0.56
N TYR A 313 -5.51 6.58 0.45
CA TYR A 313 -4.13 6.86 0.85
C TYR A 313 -3.57 8.14 0.19
N ILE A 314 -3.96 8.43 -1.04
CA ILE A 314 -3.55 9.63 -1.79
C ILE A 314 -3.97 10.94 -1.06
N ALA A 315 -5.02 10.91 -0.22
CA ALA A 315 -5.42 12.06 0.59
C ALA A 315 -4.36 12.45 1.64
N ASN A 316 -3.45 11.56 2.00
CA ASN A 316 -2.39 11.85 2.96
C ASN A 316 -1.42 12.94 2.45
N TRP A 317 -1.19 13.06 1.15
CA TRP A 317 -0.34 14.11 0.59
C TRP A 317 -0.74 15.52 1.03
N PRO A 318 -1.95 16.00 0.70
CA PRO A 318 -2.38 17.34 1.07
C PRO A 318 -2.56 17.50 2.59
N LEU A 319 -3.03 16.45 3.29
CA LEU A 319 -3.22 16.50 4.74
C LEU A 319 -1.89 16.64 5.49
N LEU A 320 -0.87 15.85 5.13
CA LEU A 320 0.46 15.93 5.72
C LEU A 320 1.16 17.26 5.39
N TYR A 321 0.94 17.80 4.18
CA TYR A 321 1.44 19.11 3.83
C TYR A 321 0.82 20.22 4.70
N LEU A 322 -0.51 20.24 4.85
CA LEU A 322 -1.20 21.17 5.73
C LEU A 322 -0.80 20.98 7.20
N GLY A 323 -0.57 19.73 7.63
CA GLY A 323 -0.02 19.42 8.94
C GLY A 323 1.37 19.99 9.15
N ALA A 324 2.28 19.85 8.17
CA ALA A 324 3.64 20.41 8.24
C ALA A 324 3.62 21.96 8.31
N ARG A 325 2.71 22.61 7.54
CA ARG A 325 2.49 24.05 7.62
C ARG A 325 1.96 24.49 9.00
N THR A 326 1.07 23.69 9.57
CA THR A 326 0.54 23.90 10.92
C THR A 326 1.62 23.77 11.98
N MET A 327 2.41 22.71 11.93
CA MET A 327 3.54 22.49 12.84
C MET A 327 4.56 23.63 12.73
N GLN A 328 4.88 24.09 11.52
CA GLN A 328 5.77 25.23 11.33
C GLN A 328 5.20 26.51 11.97
N ALA A 329 3.91 26.79 11.79
CA ALA A 329 3.28 27.96 12.41
C ALA A 329 3.30 27.87 13.95
N TRP A 330 3.09 26.68 14.50
CA TRP A 330 3.20 26.47 15.94
C TRP A 330 4.62 26.67 16.48
N LEU A 331 5.63 26.29 15.74
CA LEU A 331 7.02 26.54 16.09
C LEU A 331 7.40 28.03 16.03
N ASP A 332 6.79 28.80 15.12
CA ASP A 332 7.01 30.24 14.97
C ASP A 332 6.25 31.07 16.04
N GLU A 333 5.08 30.60 16.51
CA GLU A 333 4.15 31.36 17.35
C GLU A 333 4.15 30.95 18.84
N ASP A 334 5.22 30.33 19.33
CA ASP A 334 5.36 29.84 20.73
C ASP A 334 4.24 28.86 21.14
N ALA A 335 4.28 27.72 20.54
CA ALA A 335 3.20 26.75 20.33
C ALA A 335 2.68 26.04 21.61
N ARG A 336 1.78 26.67 22.35
CA ARG A 336 1.02 26.03 23.46
C ARG A 336 0.35 24.70 23.08
N TYR A 337 -0.02 24.53 21.81
CA TYR A 337 -0.83 23.38 21.35
C TYR A 337 -0.03 22.27 20.68
N ALA A 338 1.27 22.46 20.41
CA ALA A 338 2.11 21.42 19.81
C ALA A 338 2.23 20.16 20.68
N TRP A 339 2.12 20.32 22.00
CA TRP A 339 2.15 19.20 22.94
C TRP A 339 0.97 18.24 22.78
N LEU A 340 -0.23 18.74 22.45
CA LEU A 340 -1.39 17.89 22.19
C LEU A 340 -1.14 16.99 20.98
N ALA A 341 -0.48 17.50 19.96
CA ALA A 341 -0.10 16.71 18.78
C ALA A 341 0.91 15.61 19.08
N ALA A 342 1.69 15.73 20.14
CA ALA A 342 2.66 14.72 20.54
C ALA A 342 2.10 13.76 21.63
N LEU A 343 1.44 14.31 22.64
CA LEU A 343 0.96 13.53 23.79
C LEU A 343 -0.22 12.61 23.41
N ILE A 344 -1.18 13.11 22.61
CA ILE A 344 -2.35 12.31 22.21
C ILE A 344 -1.91 11.05 21.42
N PRO A 345 -1.11 11.15 20.34
CA PRO A 345 -0.63 9.96 19.64
C PRO A 345 0.18 9.02 20.54
N ALA A 346 1.08 9.53 21.38
CA ALA A 346 1.85 8.69 22.29
C ALA A 346 0.95 7.91 23.26
N SER A 347 -0.09 8.56 23.78
CA SER A 347 -1.07 7.90 24.67
C SER A 347 -1.91 6.87 23.93
N VAL A 348 -2.35 7.18 22.70
CA VAL A 348 -3.11 6.24 21.85
C VAL A 348 -2.27 5.02 21.49
N TYR A 349 -1.00 5.19 21.13
CA TYR A 349 -0.10 4.07 20.88
C TYR A 349 0.10 3.22 22.13
N SER A 350 0.35 3.84 23.30
CA SER A 350 0.52 3.12 24.55
C SER A 350 -0.72 2.28 24.89
N LEU A 351 -1.90 2.85 24.71
CA LEU A 351 -3.18 2.13 24.92
C LEU A 351 -3.35 0.99 23.92
N LEU A 352 -3.08 1.23 22.63
CA LEU A 352 -3.17 0.22 21.58
C LEU A 352 -2.29 -1.00 21.88
N PHE A 353 -1.03 -0.75 22.28
CA PHE A 353 -0.11 -1.84 22.60
C PHE A 353 -0.44 -2.52 23.94
N ALA A 354 -0.97 -1.79 24.91
CA ALA A 354 -1.49 -2.41 26.14
C ALA A 354 -2.65 -3.38 25.83
N VAL A 355 -3.56 -3.00 24.94
CA VAL A 355 -4.65 -3.88 24.46
C VAL A 355 -4.07 -5.09 23.72
N LEU A 356 -3.09 -4.91 22.83
CA LEU A 356 -2.44 -6.02 22.12
C LEU A 356 -1.74 -6.99 23.11
N VAL A 357 -1.10 -6.47 24.15
CA VAL A 357 -0.49 -7.31 25.22
C VAL A 357 -1.57 -8.10 25.96
N ALA A 358 -2.71 -7.47 26.29
CA ALA A 358 -3.82 -8.12 26.98
C ALA A 358 -4.47 -9.27 26.17
N PHE A 359 -4.34 -9.23 24.84
CA PHE A 359 -4.86 -10.26 23.93
C PHE A 359 -3.74 -11.07 23.24
N ALA A 360 -2.52 -11.02 23.76
CA ALA A 360 -1.35 -11.63 23.13
C ALA A 360 -1.42 -13.17 23.05
N ASP A 361 -2.18 -13.81 23.91
CA ASP A 361 -2.48 -15.24 23.88
C ASP A 361 -3.29 -15.67 22.65
N LYS A 362 -4.00 -14.72 22.02
CA LYS A 362 -4.81 -14.93 20.82
C LYS A 362 -4.11 -14.52 19.53
N ALA A 363 -2.92 -13.96 19.61
CA ALA A 363 -2.18 -13.44 18.47
C ALA A 363 -0.80 -14.10 18.36
N PRO A 364 -0.28 -14.31 17.12
CA PRO A 364 1.03 -14.93 16.89
C PRO A 364 2.19 -13.94 17.17
N PHE A 365 2.11 -13.16 18.24
CA PHE A 365 3.09 -12.13 18.58
C PHE A 365 3.86 -12.47 19.85
N PRO A 366 5.17 -12.19 19.92
CA PRO A 366 5.94 -12.33 21.14
C PRO A 366 5.53 -11.28 22.19
N VAL A 367 4.92 -11.73 23.28
CA VAL A 367 4.42 -10.88 24.39
C VAL A 367 5.50 -9.95 24.94
N GLN A 368 6.74 -10.44 25.03
CA GLN A 368 7.88 -9.65 25.52
C GLN A 368 8.15 -8.41 24.66
N GLY A 369 8.07 -8.53 23.34
CA GLY A 369 8.25 -7.40 22.42
C GLY A 369 7.16 -6.34 22.56
N LEU A 370 5.92 -6.77 22.73
CA LEU A 370 4.78 -5.87 22.95
C LEU A 370 4.88 -5.16 24.30
N LEU A 371 5.31 -5.87 25.35
CA LEU A 371 5.54 -5.29 26.68
C LEU A 371 6.64 -4.23 26.64
N LEU A 372 7.79 -4.53 26.00
CA LEU A 372 8.89 -3.59 25.81
C LEU A 372 8.41 -2.32 25.10
N LEU A 373 7.62 -2.47 24.05
CA LEU A 373 7.07 -1.37 23.30
C LEU A 373 6.12 -0.51 24.14
N THR A 374 5.23 -1.13 24.92
CA THR A 374 4.32 -0.42 25.83
C THR A 374 5.09 0.41 26.86
N VAL A 375 6.11 -0.17 27.48
CA VAL A 375 6.97 0.53 28.45
C VAL A 375 7.71 1.69 27.77
N PHE A 376 8.30 1.47 26.60
CA PHE A 376 8.98 2.52 25.84
C PHE A 376 8.04 3.69 25.52
N LEU A 377 6.84 3.42 25.02
CA LEU A 377 5.87 4.47 24.68
C LEU A 377 5.37 5.23 25.92
N ALA A 378 5.21 4.55 27.05
CA ALA A 378 4.87 5.20 28.32
C ALA A 378 5.98 6.17 28.78
N ILE A 379 7.25 5.74 28.70
CA ILE A 379 8.41 6.61 29.00
C ILE A 379 8.42 7.83 28.07
N MET A 380 8.22 7.64 26.78
CA MET A 380 8.23 8.73 25.80
C MET A 380 7.04 9.70 26.00
N ALA A 381 5.88 9.21 26.41
CA ALA A 381 4.74 10.05 26.80
C ALA A 381 5.08 10.93 28.02
N ILE A 382 5.74 10.35 29.05
CA ILE A 382 6.20 11.09 30.23
C ILE A 382 7.23 12.16 29.85
N LEU A 383 8.22 11.83 29.02
CA LEU A 383 9.23 12.78 28.55
C LEU A 383 8.62 13.92 27.72
N THR A 384 7.62 13.61 26.90
CA THR A 384 6.87 14.61 26.13
C THR A 384 6.12 15.57 27.05
N TRP A 385 5.48 15.03 28.09
CA TRP A 385 4.79 15.84 29.10
C TRP A 385 5.76 16.73 29.90
N LEU A 386 6.91 16.21 30.30
CA LEU A 386 7.97 16.97 30.98
C LEU A 386 8.52 18.10 30.10
N ALA A 387 8.76 17.83 28.81
CA ALA A 387 9.20 18.84 27.85
C ALA A 387 8.17 19.96 27.69
N TRP A 388 6.88 19.62 27.69
CA TRP A 388 5.80 20.62 27.68
C TRP A 388 5.78 21.45 28.97
N TRP A 389 5.89 20.80 30.12
CA TRP A 389 5.88 21.51 31.42
C TRP A 389 7.05 22.49 31.52
N GLN A 390 8.23 22.09 31.02
CA GLN A 390 9.41 22.96 30.95
C GLN A 390 9.35 23.99 29.81
N LYS A 391 8.25 24.09 29.07
CA LYS A 391 8.07 24.96 27.90
C LYS A 391 9.11 24.73 26.79
N ALA A 392 9.68 23.54 26.70
CA ALA A 392 10.63 23.14 25.66
C ALA A 392 9.89 22.73 24.36
N TYR A 393 9.05 23.58 23.84
CA TYR A 393 8.14 23.28 22.71
C TYR A 393 8.85 22.89 21.42
N LEU A 394 10.05 23.42 21.18
CA LEU A 394 10.86 23.05 20.01
C LEU A 394 11.33 21.59 20.03
N ALA A 395 11.42 20.98 21.22
CA ALA A 395 11.81 19.58 21.35
C ALA A 395 10.66 18.60 21.01
N LEU A 396 9.39 19.02 21.08
CA LEU A 396 8.25 18.13 20.94
C LEU A 396 8.17 17.42 19.57
N PRO A 397 8.32 18.11 18.42
CA PRO A 397 8.34 17.41 17.12
C PRO A 397 9.49 16.40 17.01
N PHE A 398 10.65 16.73 17.56
CA PHE A 398 11.81 15.84 17.60
C PHE A 398 11.52 14.58 18.42
N PHE A 399 10.96 14.73 19.63
CA PHE A 399 10.55 13.59 20.46
C PHE A 399 9.53 12.74 19.73
N LEU A 400 8.52 13.32 19.07
CA LEU A 400 7.50 12.58 18.37
C LEU A 400 8.06 11.81 17.17
N ILE A 401 8.93 12.43 16.36
CA ILE A 401 9.60 11.74 15.24
C ILE A 401 10.45 10.59 15.76
N THR A 402 11.30 10.85 16.76
CA THR A 402 12.20 9.84 17.33
C THR A 402 11.41 8.67 17.94
N THR A 403 10.35 8.97 18.72
CA THR A 403 9.46 7.95 19.27
C THR A 403 8.83 7.09 18.19
N THR A 404 8.33 7.71 17.13
CA THR A 404 7.69 6.97 16.04
C THR A 404 8.70 6.10 15.28
N VAL A 405 9.89 6.62 15.01
CA VAL A 405 10.97 5.84 14.35
C VAL A 405 11.33 4.61 15.16
N ILE A 406 11.59 4.78 16.47
CA ILE A 406 11.96 3.66 17.35
C ILE A 406 10.79 2.68 17.48
N THR A 407 9.56 3.18 17.62
CA THR A 407 8.35 2.34 17.65
C THR A 407 8.28 1.47 16.40
N TYR A 408 8.46 2.04 15.21
CA TYR A 408 8.39 1.30 13.97
C TYR A 408 9.54 0.29 13.79
N LEU A 409 10.71 0.58 14.31
CA LEU A 409 11.81 -0.41 14.36
C LEU A 409 11.44 -1.60 15.24
N ILE A 410 10.93 -1.34 16.46
CA ILE A 410 10.49 -2.41 17.36
C ILE A 410 9.33 -3.21 16.73
N VAL A 411 8.32 -2.53 16.20
CA VAL A 411 7.17 -3.18 15.52
C VAL A 411 7.63 -4.02 14.33
N THR A 412 8.62 -3.56 13.57
CA THR A 412 9.15 -4.34 12.45
C THR A 412 9.62 -5.72 12.90
N PHE A 413 10.47 -5.78 13.91
CA PHE A 413 11.10 -7.05 14.30
C PHE A 413 10.25 -7.89 15.25
N GLN A 414 9.48 -7.26 16.11
CA GLN A 414 8.71 -7.97 17.14
C GLN A 414 7.26 -8.31 16.71
N VAL A 415 6.72 -7.60 15.73
CA VAL A 415 5.33 -7.78 15.30
C VAL A 415 5.25 -8.16 13.81
N LEU A 416 5.83 -7.34 12.92
CA LEU A 416 5.64 -7.58 11.49
C LEU A 416 6.37 -8.83 11.00
N VAL A 417 7.61 -9.07 11.41
CA VAL A 417 8.35 -10.27 10.97
C VAL A 417 7.61 -11.55 11.34
N PRO A 418 7.20 -11.81 12.60
CA PRO A 418 6.40 -12.98 12.94
C PRO A 418 5.05 -13.03 12.21
N PHE A 419 4.36 -11.88 12.09
CA PHE A 419 3.07 -11.81 11.41
C PHE A 419 3.18 -12.16 9.93
N TYR A 420 4.20 -11.64 9.24
CA TYR A 420 4.41 -11.90 7.81
C TYR A 420 4.79 -13.37 7.58
N GLN A 421 5.59 -13.97 8.46
CA GLN A 421 5.88 -15.40 8.43
C GLN A 421 4.62 -16.25 8.64
N TYR A 422 3.75 -15.84 9.57
CA TYR A 422 2.46 -16.51 9.79
C TYR A 422 1.51 -16.41 8.58
N ARG A 423 1.55 -15.28 7.86
CA ARG A 423 0.72 -15.01 6.67
C ARG A 423 1.33 -15.48 5.36
N SER A 424 2.41 -16.24 5.41
CA SER A 424 3.17 -16.72 4.25
C SER A 424 3.41 -18.23 4.33
N ALA A 425 3.48 -18.88 3.19
CA ALA A 425 3.91 -20.27 3.09
C ALA A 425 5.45 -20.43 2.99
N GLN A 426 6.23 -19.38 3.29
CA GLN A 426 7.70 -19.45 3.23
C GLN A 426 8.28 -20.60 4.06
N SER A 427 7.71 -20.87 5.24
CA SER A 427 8.15 -21.97 6.12
C SER A 427 7.95 -23.35 5.49
N LEU A 428 7.05 -23.49 4.53
CA LEU A 428 6.76 -24.74 3.84
C LEU A 428 7.79 -25.09 2.73
N THR A 429 8.80 -24.25 2.50
CA THR A 429 9.90 -24.56 1.56
C THR A 429 10.66 -25.85 1.91
N VAL A 430 10.57 -26.29 3.16
CA VAL A 430 11.12 -27.57 3.61
C VAL A 430 10.37 -28.80 3.04
N LEU A 431 9.15 -28.61 2.51
CA LEU A 431 8.34 -29.66 1.87
C LEU A 431 8.73 -29.87 0.40
N ASN A 432 9.94 -29.52 0.01
CA ASN A 432 10.42 -29.61 -1.38
C ASN A 432 10.63 -31.07 -1.85
N ASP A 433 9.68 -31.93 -1.52
CA ASP A 433 9.67 -33.34 -1.89
C ASP A 433 8.85 -33.57 -3.17
N ALA A 434 9.07 -34.74 -3.81
CA ALA A 434 8.46 -35.09 -5.08
C ALA A 434 6.93 -35.33 -5.03
N ALA A 435 6.31 -35.26 -3.86
CA ALA A 435 4.88 -35.48 -3.68
C ALA A 435 4.06 -34.24 -4.01
N PRO A 436 2.93 -34.35 -4.72
CA PRO A 436 2.02 -33.23 -4.96
C PRO A 436 1.52 -32.61 -3.63
N VAL A 437 1.48 -31.28 -3.56
CA VAL A 437 1.05 -30.54 -2.38
C VAL A 437 -0.36 -30.00 -2.59
N TYR A 438 -1.23 -30.30 -1.63
CA TYR A 438 -2.61 -29.85 -1.59
C TYR A 438 -2.84 -28.98 -0.36
N PHE A 439 -3.54 -27.87 -0.51
CA PHE A 439 -3.95 -26.97 0.58
C PHE A 439 -5.40 -27.22 0.93
N PHE A 440 -5.67 -27.59 2.17
CA PHE A 440 -7.03 -27.80 2.66
C PHE A 440 -7.75 -26.46 2.86
N GLU A 441 -8.77 -26.21 2.05
CA GLU A 441 -9.67 -25.05 2.05
C GLU A 441 -9.05 -23.65 1.95
N GLU A 442 -7.77 -23.45 2.22
CA GLU A 442 -7.11 -22.13 2.18
C GLU A 442 -5.80 -22.17 1.36
N TYR A 443 -5.87 -21.73 0.12
CA TYR A 443 -4.71 -21.72 -0.78
C TYR A 443 -3.69 -20.64 -0.44
N ARG A 444 -2.41 -20.92 -0.66
CA ARG A 444 -1.29 -20.01 -0.41
C ARG A 444 -0.47 -19.79 -1.68
N THR A 445 -0.70 -18.66 -2.36
CA THR A 445 0.06 -18.24 -3.56
C THR A 445 1.55 -18.04 -3.27
N SER A 446 1.92 -17.73 -2.03
CA SER A 446 3.33 -17.63 -1.62
C SER A 446 4.08 -18.97 -1.70
N TYR A 447 3.40 -20.12 -1.64
CA TYR A 447 4.05 -21.42 -1.80
C TYR A 447 4.71 -21.59 -3.18
N PRO A 448 4.00 -21.49 -4.33
CA PRO A 448 4.64 -21.56 -5.64
C PRO A 448 5.63 -20.41 -5.90
N TYR A 449 5.46 -19.26 -5.26
CA TYR A 449 6.43 -18.18 -5.33
C TYR A 449 7.78 -18.57 -4.74
N TYR A 450 7.81 -19.18 -3.55
CA TYR A 450 9.06 -19.57 -2.88
C TYR A 450 9.64 -20.88 -3.38
N THR A 451 8.81 -21.88 -3.69
CA THR A 451 9.26 -23.23 -4.06
C THR A 451 9.44 -23.41 -5.57
N GLY A 452 8.70 -22.64 -6.36
CA GLY A 452 8.59 -22.88 -7.79
C GLY A 452 7.73 -24.09 -8.17
N GLN A 453 7.14 -24.78 -7.19
CA GLN A 453 6.30 -25.95 -7.40
C GLN A 453 4.83 -25.56 -7.47
N THR A 454 4.07 -26.29 -8.29
CA THR A 454 2.62 -26.16 -8.31
C THR A 454 2.03 -26.82 -7.06
N ALA A 455 1.10 -26.12 -6.41
CA ALA A 455 0.24 -26.70 -5.37
C ALA A 455 -1.21 -26.56 -5.79
N TYR A 456 -2.08 -27.36 -5.18
CA TYR A 456 -3.50 -27.42 -5.52
C TYR A 456 -4.33 -26.98 -4.31
N TRP A 457 -5.38 -26.23 -4.56
CA TRP A 457 -6.41 -25.97 -3.57
C TRP A 457 -7.40 -27.13 -3.54
N THR A 458 -7.62 -27.71 -2.38
CA THR A 458 -8.69 -28.70 -2.21
C THR A 458 -10.01 -27.94 -2.06
N ALA A 459 -10.80 -27.94 -3.12
CA ALA A 459 -12.07 -27.28 -3.16
C ALA A 459 -13.12 -28.05 -2.35
N PRO A 460 -13.93 -27.39 -1.50
CA PRO A 460 -15.05 -28.04 -0.81
C PRO A 460 -16.03 -28.72 -1.80
N ALA A 461 -16.78 -29.71 -1.32
CA ALA A 461 -17.69 -30.48 -2.18
C ALA A 461 -18.80 -29.64 -2.83
N ASP A 462 -19.17 -28.52 -2.22
CA ASP A 462 -20.16 -27.56 -2.74
C ASP A 462 -19.56 -26.48 -3.69
N TYR A 463 -18.27 -26.55 -3.97
CA TYR A 463 -17.59 -25.59 -4.85
C TYR A 463 -18.05 -25.77 -6.30
N ASP A 464 -18.63 -24.71 -6.86
CA ASP A 464 -19.03 -24.69 -8.25
C ASP A 464 -17.91 -24.12 -9.15
N GLU A 465 -17.20 -24.99 -9.83
CA GLU A 465 -16.14 -24.60 -10.77
C GLU A 465 -16.65 -23.68 -11.90
N ASN A 466 -17.93 -23.82 -12.28
CA ASN A 466 -18.57 -22.99 -13.31
C ASN A 466 -19.03 -21.63 -12.78
N ALA A 467 -18.90 -21.37 -11.49
CA ALA A 467 -19.26 -20.05 -10.91
C ALA A 467 -18.53 -18.88 -11.59
N ARG A 468 -17.32 -19.12 -12.12
CA ARG A 468 -16.56 -18.12 -12.90
C ARG A 468 -17.29 -17.61 -14.15
N LEU A 469 -18.16 -18.43 -14.69
CA LEU A 469 -18.93 -18.14 -15.92
C LEU A 469 -20.25 -17.43 -15.61
N ARG A 470 -20.71 -17.46 -14.38
CA ARG A 470 -21.99 -16.87 -13.97
C ARG A 470 -21.88 -15.39 -13.68
N ARG A 471 -22.93 -14.65 -14.00
CA ARG A 471 -23.02 -13.20 -13.74
C ARG A 471 -23.22 -12.86 -12.25
N ASP A 472 -23.89 -13.75 -11.50
CA ASP A 472 -24.18 -13.61 -10.07
C ASP A 472 -22.95 -13.85 -9.19
N ALA A 473 -21.99 -14.64 -9.64
CA ALA A 473 -20.75 -14.94 -8.95
C ALA A 473 -19.56 -14.10 -9.48
N VAL A 474 -19.75 -12.78 -9.59
CA VAL A 474 -18.79 -11.86 -10.21
C VAL A 474 -17.35 -12.03 -9.69
N TRP A 475 -17.19 -12.21 -8.39
CA TRP A 475 -15.87 -12.31 -7.75
C TRP A 475 -15.19 -13.68 -7.90
N ALA A 476 -15.92 -14.72 -8.32
CA ALA A 476 -15.36 -16.04 -8.62
C ALA A 476 -14.29 -15.99 -9.74
N LYS A 477 -14.33 -15.00 -10.63
CA LYS A 477 -13.30 -14.77 -11.67
C LYS A 477 -11.90 -14.54 -11.12
N LYS A 478 -11.76 -14.22 -9.83
CA LYS A 478 -10.47 -14.05 -9.17
C LYS A 478 -9.82 -15.37 -8.72
N HIS A 479 -10.57 -16.43 -8.66
CA HIS A 479 -10.05 -17.75 -8.27
C HIS A 479 -9.38 -18.41 -9.49
N VAL A 480 -8.10 -18.17 -9.66
CA VAL A 480 -7.29 -18.66 -10.80
C VAL A 480 -6.24 -19.67 -10.39
N TYR A 481 -6.11 -19.96 -9.10
CA TYR A 481 -5.15 -20.96 -8.61
C TYR A 481 -5.57 -22.39 -8.99
N PRO A 482 -4.60 -23.33 -9.14
CA PRO A 482 -4.86 -24.73 -9.44
C PRO A 482 -5.78 -25.34 -8.38
N THR A 483 -6.84 -25.98 -8.83
CA THR A 483 -7.89 -26.54 -7.97
C THR A 483 -8.01 -28.03 -8.20
N ALA A 484 -8.20 -28.82 -7.14
CA ALA A 484 -8.61 -30.20 -7.17
C ALA A 484 -9.88 -30.37 -6.35
N SER A 485 -10.87 -31.11 -6.85
CA SER A 485 -12.06 -31.41 -6.07
C SER A 485 -11.73 -32.33 -4.88
N GLU A 486 -12.52 -32.24 -3.82
CA GLU A 486 -12.40 -33.10 -2.65
C GLU A 486 -12.41 -34.58 -3.06
N ASP A 487 -13.33 -34.97 -3.95
CA ASP A 487 -13.44 -36.35 -4.45
C ASP A 487 -12.17 -36.82 -5.18
N GLN A 488 -11.53 -35.95 -5.96
CA GLN A 488 -10.28 -36.27 -6.65
C GLN A 488 -9.15 -36.57 -5.64
N VAL A 489 -9.04 -35.76 -4.61
CA VAL A 489 -8.00 -35.92 -3.59
C VAL A 489 -8.28 -37.15 -2.73
N LEU A 490 -9.55 -37.39 -2.35
CA LEU A 490 -9.97 -38.62 -1.63
C LEU A 490 -9.72 -39.89 -2.45
N SER A 491 -10.04 -39.85 -3.75
CA SER A 491 -9.78 -40.99 -4.63
C SER A 491 -8.28 -41.30 -4.74
N SER A 492 -7.43 -40.29 -4.83
CA SER A 492 -5.97 -40.43 -4.83
C SER A 492 -5.45 -41.06 -3.52
N LEU A 493 -5.99 -40.61 -2.37
CA LEU A 493 -5.64 -41.19 -1.07
C LEU A 493 -6.09 -42.66 -0.95
N ASN A 494 -7.30 -42.98 -1.39
CA ASN A 494 -7.83 -44.36 -1.39
C ASN A 494 -7.03 -45.28 -2.31
N GLN A 495 -6.41 -44.77 -3.37
CA GLN A 495 -5.48 -45.49 -4.25
C GLN A 495 -4.05 -45.54 -3.69
N HIS A 496 -3.83 -45.14 -2.45
CA HIS A 496 -2.51 -45.09 -1.80
C HIS A 496 -1.47 -44.23 -2.52
N GLN A 497 -1.90 -43.20 -3.26
CA GLN A 497 -0.97 -42.28 -3.88
C GLN A 497 -0.32 -41.38 -2.80
N ASN A 498 1.00 -41.18 -2.93
CA ASN A 498 1.74 -40.34 -2.01
C ASN A 498 1.44 -38.86 -2.32
N LEU A 499 0.84 -38.15 -1.37
CA LEU A 499 0.56 -36.71 -1.45
C LEU A 499 0.78 -36.04 -0.09
N THR A 500 0.99 -34.72 -0.10
CA THR A 500 1.12 -33.90 1.11
C THR A 500 -0.08 -32.98 1.22
N LEU A 501 -0.89 -33.16 2.28
CA LEU A 501 -2.00 -32.26 2.61
C LEU A 501 -1.54 -31.23 3.65
N VAL A 502 -1.55 -29.95 3.29
CA VAL A 502 -1.23 -28.84 4.17
C VAL A 502 -2.52 -28.29 4.76
N VAL A 503 -2.63 -28.36 6.07
CA VAL A 503 -3.82 -27.90 6.81
C VAL A 503 -3.47 -26.66 7.62
N PRO A 504 -4.00 -25.46 7.25
CA PRO A 504 -3.83 -24.26 8.07
C PRO A 504 -4.42 -24.42 9.46
N GLU A 505 -3.79 -23.84 10.49
CA GLU A 505 -4.23 -23.95 11.88
C GLU A 505 -5.70 -23.52 12.07
N GLY A 506 -6.13 -22.46 11.38
CA GLY A 506 -7.51 -21.98 11.41
C GLY A 506 -8.54 -22.99 10.85
N LYS A 507 -8.09 -23.94 9.99
CA LYS A 507 -8.92 -24.96 9.35
C LYS A 507 -8.79 -26.35 9.98
N TYR A 508 -8.01 -26.48 11.04
CA TYR A 508 -7.74 -27.77 11.67
C TYR A 508 -8.99 -28.44 12.28
N LYS A 509 -9.98 -27.63 12.73
CA LYS A 509 -11.26 -28.15 13.24
C LYS A 509 -12.09 -28.77 12.11
N ASP A 510 -12.16 -28.08 10.96
CA ASP A 510 -12.92 -28.51 9.79
C ASP A 510 -12.26 -29.77 9.18
N TYR A 511 -10.91 -29.79 9.10
CA TYR A 511 -10.16 -30.97 8.70
C TYR A 511 -10.44 -32.20 9.60
N LYS A 512 -10.54 -32.04 10.93
CA LYS A 512 -10.88 -33.17 11.82
C LYS A 512 -12.27 -33.73 11.58
N ALA A 513 -13.19 -32.93 11.07
CA ALA A 513 -14.55 -33.34 10.75
C ALA A 513 -14.67 -33.93 9.34
N SER A 514 -13.64 -33.78 8.50
CA SER A 514 -13.63 -34.27 7.11
C SER A 514 -13.16 -35.73 7.01
N GLU A 515 -13.45 -36.39 5.89
CA GLU A 515 -12.99 -37.76 5.57
C GLU A 515 -11.46 -37.83 5.47
N PHE A 516 -10.79 -36.74 5.12
CA PHE A 516 -9.33 -36.66 5.05
C PHE A 516 -8.64 -37.08 6.33
N PHE A 517 -9.25 -36.79 7.48
CA PHE A 517 -8.65 -37.08 8.79
C PHE A 517 -8.37 -38.57 9.01
N SER A 518 -9.25 -39.43 8.51
CA SER A 518 -9.10 -40.89 8.62
C SER A 518 -8.10 -41.48 7.63
N LEU A 519 -7.88 -40.80 6.50
CA LEU A 519 -7.05 -41.27 5.38
C LEU A 519 -5.62 -40.73 5.40
N THR A 520 -5.34 -39.74 6.27
CA THR A 520 -4.03 -39.09 6.32
C THR A 520 -3.35 -39.27 7.67
N ARG A 521 -2.04 -39.21 7.69
CA ARG A 521 -1.22 -39.30 8.90
C ARG A 521 -0.51 -37.96 9.12
N LYS A 522 -0.62 -37.43 10.33
CA LYS A 522 0.15 -36.23 10.71
C LYS A 522 1.64 -36.51 10.65
N VAL A 523 2.37 -35.78 9.81
CA VAL A 523 3.82 -35.87 9.63
C VAL A 523 4.57 -34.87 10.50
N GLY A 524 4.00 -33.67 10.70
CA GLY A 524 4.64 -32.64 11.50
C GLY A 524 3.77 -31.39 11.66
N ARG A 525 4.35 -30.36 12.25
CA ARG A 525 3.79 -28.99 12.31
C ARG A 525 4.88 -28.02 11.87
N ILE A 526 4.59 -27.16 10.91
CA ILE A 526 5.50 -26.16 10.36
C ILE A 526 4.83 -24.79 10.44
N GLY A 527 5.22 -23.96 11.42
CA GLY A 527 4.60 -22.68 11.63
C GLY A 527 3.10 -22.79 11.91
N PRO A 528 2.25 -22.11 11.12
CA PRO A 528 0.78 -22.17 11.26
C PRO A 528 0.13 -23.38 10.55
N TYR A 529 0.91 -24.32 10.08
CA TYR A 529 0.44 -25.51 9.33
C TYR A 529 0.72 -26.82 10.04
#